data_4853585a2b5517b09dc926105de7e5e1
#
_entry.id   4853585a2b5517b09dc926105de7e5e1
#
_cell.length_a   1.000
_cell.length_b   1.000
_cell.length_c   1.000
_cell.angle_alpha   90.00
_cell.angle_beta   90.00
_cell.angle_gamma   90.00
#
_symmetry.space_group_name_H-M   'P 1'
#
loop_
_entity.id
_entity.type
_entity.pdbx_description
1 polymer ?
#
loop_
_entity_poly.entity_id
_entity_poly.type
_entity_poly.pdbx_seq_one_letter_code
_entity_poly.pdbx_strand_id
1 'polypeptide(L)'
;MKKLVIALAFLFAVVPMAFASSPESGEKSAVIKVTNDNYAALTKEHKLLVVDFWAPWCPPCRALGPHIEALATEYAGKVGIGKCNVDENRDLTKSFGVSSIPAIFFVKNGKVVDTHVGYCEKEVLKAKIEKLK
;
A
#
# COMPACT_ATOMS: atom_id res chain seq x y z
N MET A 1 10.02 54.80 56.01
CA MET A 1 9.68 54.64 54.57
C MET A 1 10.08 53.27 54.11
N LYS A 2 9.17 52.42 53.86
CA LYS A 2 9.47 51.08 53.38
C LYS A 2 9.53 51.13 51.86
N LYS A 3 10.69 50.89 51.30
CA LYS A 3 10.83 50.73 49.86
C LYS A 3 10.35 49.36 49.48
N LEU A 4 9.24 49.33 48.74
CA LEU A 4 8.73 48.11 48.17
C LEU A 4 9.59 47.75 46.97
N VAL A 5 10.41 46.75 47.10
CA VAL A 5 11.14 46.20 46.00
C VAL A 5 10.22 45.16 45.34
N ILE A 6 9.60 45.57 44.25
CA ILE A 6 8.85 44.64 43.41
C ILE A 6 9.88 43.88 42.59
N ALA A 7 10.18 42.69 43.02
CA ALA A 7 10.93 41.77 42.21
C ALA A 7 9.99 41.27 41.08
N LEU A 8 10.17 41.83 39.91
CA LEU A 8 9.55 41.28 38.72
C LEU A 8 10.27 39.95 38.41
N ALA A 9 9.68 38.87 38.85
CA ALA A 9 10.07 37.57 38.38
C ALA A 9 9.63 37.44 36.92
N PHE A 10 10.56 37.65 36.00
CA PHE A 10 10.31 37.27 34.60
C PHE A 10 10.29 35.73 34.55
N LEU A 11 9.08 35.22 34.58
CA LEU A 11 8.88 33.83 34.28
C LEU A 11 9.10 33.65 32.78
N PHE A 12 10.32 33.28 32.41
CA PHE A 12 10.58 32.76 31.06
C PHE A 12 9.85 31.43 30.97
N ALA A 13 8.67 31.46 30.45
CA ALA A 13 8.03 30.26 29.98
C ALA A 13 8.83 29.78 28.77
N VAL A 14 9.75 28.85 28.99
CA VAL A 14 10.34 28.08 27.91
C VAL A 14 9.21 27.24 27.36
N VAL A 15 8.60 27.73 26.29
CA VAL A 15 7.70 26.89 25.48
C VAL A 15 8.60 25.87 24.84
N PRO A 16 8.48 24.58 25.17
CA PRO A 16 9.17 23.58 24.39
C PRO A 16 8.59 23.67 22.99
N MET A 17 9.40 24.15 22.06
CA MET A 17 9.10 23.91 20.67
C MET A 17 9.08 22.39 20.51
N ALA A 18 7.92 21.83 20.54
CA ALA A 18 7.74 20.51 20.01
C ALA A 18 8.14 20.60 18.55
N PHE A 19 9.36 20.17 18.26
CA PHE A 19 9.70 19.77 16.93
C PHE A 19 8.73 18.64 16.59
N ALA A 20 7.64 18.99 15.92
CA ALA A 20 6.93 18.02 15.14
C ALA A 20 7.94 17.57 14.08
N SER A 21 8.70 16.54 14.39
CA SER A 21 9.39 15.80 13.37
C SER A 21 8.30 15.40 12.40
N SER A 22 8.30 16.07 11.26
CA SER A 22 7.60 15.55 10.09
C SER A 22 7.95 14.08 10.03
N PRO A 23 6.98 13.16 9.90
CA PRO A 23 7.33 11.79 9.67
C PRO A 23 8.22 11.80 8.44
N GLU A 24 9.53 11.73 8.68
CA GLU A 24 10.46 11.49 7.64
C GLU A 24 10.00 10.25 6.92
N SER A 25 9.49 10.42 5.71
CA SER A 25 9.60 9.54 4.53
C SER A 25 10.05 8.09 4.78
N GLY A 26 9.68 7.51 5.87
CA GLY A 26 9.47 6.11 6.05
C GLY A 26 7.99 5.89 5.85
N GLU A 27 7.39 6.49 4.81
CA GLU A 27 6.05 6.12 4.43
C GLU A 27 6.10 4.64 4.08
N LYS A 28 5.67 3.86 5.06
CA LYS A 28 5.46 2.44 4.88
C LYS A 28 4.51 2.33 3.70
N SER A 29 5.02 1.84 2.57
CA SER A 29 4.21 1.63 1.37
C SER A 29 2.90 0.95 1.76
N ALA A 30 1.78 1.48 1.28
CA ALA A 30 0.47 0.88 1.48
C ALA A 30 0.30 -0.42 0.65
N VAL A 31 1.23 -0.70 -0.25
CA VAL A 31 1.25 -1.94 -1.03
C VAL A 31 1.61 -3.12 -0.14
N ILE A 32 0.75 -4.12 -0.14
CA ILE A 32 0.93 -5.34 0.62
C ILE A 32 1.92 -6.25 -0.12
N LYS A 33 2.91 -6.77 0.58
CA LYS A 33 3.76 -7.83 0.05
C LYS A 33 3.00 -9.17 0.16
N VAL A 34 2.51 -9.67 -0.98
CA VAL A 34 1.79 -10.95 -1.05
C VAL A 34 2.78 -12.08 -1.27
N THR A 35 2.70 -13.10 -0.44
CA THR A 35 3.60 -14.26 -0.47
C THR A 35 2.82 -15.56 -0.42
N ASN A 36 3.52 -16.68 -0.69
CA ASN A 36 2.97 -18.02 -0.49
C ASN A 36 2.36 -18.20 0.91
N ASP A 37 2.99 -17.59 1.92
CA ASP A 37 2.66 -17.81 3.32
C ASP A 37 1.51 -16.93 3.83
N ASN A 38 1.32 -15.73 3.28
CA ASN A 38 0.33 -14.78 3.79
C ASN A 38 -0.94 -14.66 2.96
N TYR A 39 -0.97 -15.20 1.75
CA TYR A 39 -2.11 -15.04 0.84
C TYR A 39 -3.44 -15.48 1.47
N ALA A 40 -3.47 -16.65 2.10
CA ALA A 40 -4.69 -17.17 2.72
C ALA A 40 -5.23 -16.24 3.82
N ALA A 41 -4.35 -15.68 4.64
CA ALA A 41 -4.74 -14.72 5.67
C ALA A 41 -5.25 -13.41 5.05
N LEU A 42 -4.59 -12.92 3.99
CA LEU A 42 -5.00 -11.70 3.30
C LEU A 42 -6.40 -11.80 2.69
N THR A 43 -6.78 -12.96 2.16
CA THR A 43 -8.13 -13.17 1.62
C THR A 43 -9.21 -13.12 2.69
N LYS A 44 -8.87 -13.38 3.95
CA LYS A 44 -9.78 -13.26 5.09
C LYS A 44 -9.85 -11.84 5.63
N GLU A 45 -8.75 -11.10 5.57
CA GLU A 45 -8.66 -9.72 6.04
C GLU A 45 -9.32 -8.73 5.09
N HIS A 46 -9.29 -9.03 3.79
CA HIS A 46 -9.78 -8.14 2.74
C HIS A 46 -10.89 -8.80 1.93
N LYS A 47 -12.05 -8.17 1.94
CA LYS A 47 -13.17 -8.62 1.11
C LYS A 47 -12.81 -8.61 -0.38
N LEU A 48 -12.12 -7.56 -0.82
CA LEU A 48 -11.51 -7.45 -2.14
C LEU A 48 -9.99 -7.30 -1.99
N LEU A 49 -9.26 -8.22 -2.59
CA LEU A 49 -7.81 -8.22 -2.66
C LEU A 49 -7.37 -8.17 -4.11
N VAL A 50 -6.56 -7.18 -4.45
CA VAL A 50 -5.95 -7.03 -5.77
C VAL A 50 -4.51 -7.46 -5.68
N VAL A 51 -4.10 -8.42 -6.48
CA VAL A 51 -2.74 -8.98 -6.47
C VAL A 51 -2.09 -8.77 -7.83
N ASP A 52 -1.01 -8.00 -7.85
CA ASP A 52 -0.15 -7.78 -9.01
C ASP A 52 1.01 -8.77 -8.99
N PHE A 53 0.99 -9.74 -9.89
CA PHE A 53 2.12 -10.66 -10.11
C PHE A 53 3.15 -9.98 -10.99
N TRP A 54 4.36 -9.82 -10.49
CA TRP A 54 5.42 -9.03 -11.11
C TRP A 54 6.79 -9.64 -10.89
N ALA A 55 7.78 -9.09 -11.58
CA ALA A 55 9.20 -9.38 -11.33
C ALA A 55 10.04 -8.11 -11.53
N PRO A 56 11.15 -7.95 -10.80
CA PRO A 56 12.01 -6.76 -10.91
C PRO A 56 12.66 -6.61 -12.30
N TRP A 57 12.85 -7.69 -13.04
CA TRP A 57 13.43 -7.70 -14.38
C TRP A 57 12.41 -7.42 -15.50
N CYS A 58 11.17 -7.18 -15.17
CA CYS A 58 10.07 -7.02 -16.13
C CYS A 58 9.78 -5.50 -16.33
N PRO A 59 10.15 -4.91 -17.49
CA PRO A 59 9.95 -3.48 -17.72
C PRO A 59 8.49 -3.01 -17.62
N PRO A 60 7.48 -3.67 -18.23
CA PRO A 60 6.09 -3.25 -18.06
C PRO A 60 5.59 -3.40 -16.62
N CYS A 61 6.10 -4.37 -15.85
CA CYS A 61 5.80 -4.50 -14.43
C CYS A 61 6.31 -3.28 -13.65
N ARG A 62 7.52 -2.83 -13.94
CA ARG A 62 8.11 -1.65 -13.30
C ARG A 62 7.36 -0.37 -13.67
N ALA A 63 6.92 -0.24 -14.91
CA ALA A 63 6.09 0.88 -15.35
C ALA A 63 4.72 0.90 -14.65
N LEU A 64 4.16 -0.26 -14.33
CA LEU A 64 2.90 -0.38 -13.61
C LEU A 64 3.04 -0.05 -12.11
N GLY A 65 4.22 -0.22 -11.54
CA GLY A 65 4.49 -0.06 -10.11
C GLY A 65 3.93 1.22 -9.50
N PRO A 66 4.20 2.43 -10.06
CA PRO A 66 3.64 3.67 -9.55
C PRO A 66 2.11 3.71 -9.51
N HIS A 67 1.44 3.08 -10.47
CA HIS A 67 -0.02 2.99 -10.49
C HIS A 67 -0.54 2.09 -9.37
N ILE A 68 0.12 0.98 -9.10
CA ILE A 68 -0.21 0.08 -7.98
C ILE A 68 0.00 0.80 -6.64
N GLU A 69 1.09 1.52 -6.47
CA GLU A 69 1.37 2.33 -5.27
C GLU A 69 0.28 3.38 -5.03
N ALA A 70 -0.09 4.11 -6.07
CA ALA A 70 -1.13 5.13 -5.98
C ALA A 70 -2.50 4.54 -5.59
N LEU A 71 -2.86 3.41 -6.18
CA LEU A 71 -4.11 2.70 -5.85
C LEU A 71 -4.10 2.17 -4.42
N ALA A 72 -2.99 1.61 -3.97
CA ALA A 72 -2.85 1.11 -2.61
C ALA A 72 -3.05 2.22 -1.57
N THR A 73 -2.52 3.41 -1.84
CA THR A 73 -2.71 4.58 -0.99
C THR A 73 -4.16 5.05 -1.02
N GLU A 74 -4.76 5.15 -2.20
CA GLU A 74 -6.14 5.63 -2.39
C GLU A 74 -7.16 4.71 -1.71
N TYR A 75 -6.93 3.41 -1.74
CA TYR A 75 -7.85 2.40 -1.18
C TYR A 75 -7.40 1.84 0.18
N ALA A 76 -6.42 2.45 0.82
CA ALA A 76 -5.93 2.01 2.12
C ALA A 76 -7.08 1.88 3.13
N GLY A 77 -7.17 0.72 3.79
CA GLY A 77 -8.23 0.41 4.74
C GLY A 77 -9.57 -0.02 4.12
N LYS A 78 -9.71 0.00 2.79
CA LYS A 78 -10.94 -0.36 2.07
C LYS A 78 -10.76 -1.57 1.17
N VAL A 79 -9.70 -1.60 0.40
CA VAL A 79 -9.34 -2.68 -0.54
C VAL A 79 -7.88 -3.04 -0.30
N GLY A 80 -7.59 -4.32 -0.19
CA GLY A 80 -6.22 -4.80 -0.12
C GLY A 80 -5.59 -4.76 -1.51
N ILE A 81 -4.48 -4.05 -1.66
CA ILE A 81 -3.73 -3.99 -2.91
C ILE A 81 -2.30 -4.40 -2.64
N GLY A 82 -1.86 -5.45 -3.31
CA GLY A 82 -0.56 -6.04 -3.08
C GLY A 82 0.15 -6.45 -4.34
N LYS A 83 1.42 -6.76 -4.17
CA LYS A 83 2.33 -7.25 -5.20
C LYS A 83 2.91 -8.59 -4.78
N CYS A 84 2.95 -9.52 -5.72
CA CYS A 84 3.56 -10.83 -5.54
C CYS A 84 4.71 -11.01 -6.52
N ASN A 85 5.92 -11.11 -6.01
CA ASN A 85 7.10 -11.40 -6.83
C ASN A 85 7.07 -12.86 -7.26
N VAL A 86 6.96 -13.11 -8.57
CA VAL A 86 6.81 -14.46 -9.11
C VAL A 86 8.04 -15.33 -8.88
N ASP A 87 9.23 -14.74 -8.80
CA ASP A 87 10.46 -15.49 -8.58
C ASP A 87 10.59 -16.01 -7.14
N GLU A 88 10.04 -15.27 -6.18
CA GLU A 88 10.08 -15.61 -4.76
C GLU A 88 8.88 -16.45 -4.30
N ASN A 89 7.79 -16.48 -5.09
CA ASN A 89 6.52 -17.10 -4.72
C ASN A 89 5.99 -18.01 -5.83
N ARG A 90 6.76 -18.98 -6.21
CA ARG A 90 6.48 -19.88 -7.35
C ARG A 90 5.20 -20.68 -7.16
N ASP A 91 4.94 -21.18 -5.97
CA ASP A 91 3.75 -21.99 -5.68
C ASP A 91 2.47 -21.18 -5.86
N LEU A 92 2.43 -19.98 -5.31
CA LEU A 92 1.28 -19.09 -5.46
C LEU A 92 1.09 -18.67 -6.92
N THR A 93 2.18 -18.30 -7.59
CA THR A 93 2.19 -17.94 -9.01
C THR A 93 1.62 -19.05 -9.87
N LYS A 94 2.06 -20.27 -9.62
CA LYS A 94 1.58 -21.46 -10.32
C LYS A 94 0.10 -21.74 -10.04
N SER A 95 -0.34 -21.58 -8.79
CA SER A 95 -1.72 -21.82 -8.39
C SER A 95 -2.71 -20.85 -9.06
N PHE A 96 -2.26 -19.62 -9.36
CA PHE A 96 -3.04 -18.65 -10.13
C PHE A 96 -2.98 -18.87 -11.65
N GLY A 97 -2.14 -19.77 -12.13
CA GLY A 97 -1.98 -20.03 -13.56
C GLY A 97 -1.35 -18.86 -14.31
N VAL A 98 -0.47 -18.09 -13.68
CA VAL A 98 0.20 -16.94 -14.29
C VAL A 98 1.13 -17.39 -15.38
N SER A 99 0.89 -16.95 -16.62
CA SER A 99 1.73 -17.25 -17.79
C SER A 99 2.45 -16.03 -18.36
N SER A 100 1.94 -14.85 -18.11
CA SER A 100 2.52 -13.56 -18.52
C SER A 100 2.44 -12.56 -17.39
N ILE A 101 3.43 -11.69 -17.26
CA ILE A 101 3.46 -10.62 -16.26
C ILE A 101 3.64 -9.25 -16.94
N PRO A 102 3.08 -8.16 -16.36
CA PRO A 102 2.29 -8.14 -15.12
C PRO A 102 0.94 -8.83 -15.31
N ALA A 103 0.48 -9.52 -14.27
CA ALA A 103 -0.83 -10.12 -14.21
C ALA A 103 -1.52 -9.70 -12.92
N ILE A 104 -2.64 -9.01 -13.03
CA ILE A 104 -3.38 -8.47 -11.92
C ILE A 104 -4.64 -9.30 -11.72
N PHE A 105 -4.80 -9.86 -10.52
CA PHE A 105 -5.95 -10.67 -10.14
C PHE A 105 -6.79 -9.93 -9.12
N PHE A 106 -8.10 -9.92 -9.34
CA PHE A 106 -9.07 -9.37 -8.41
C PHE A 106 -9.73 -10.53 -7.68
N VAL A 107 -9.49 -10.61 -6.38
CA VAL A 107 -9.93 -11.72 -5.53
C VAL A 107 -10.97 -11.19 -4.55
N LYS A 108 -12.21 -11.67 -4.68
CA LYS A 108 -13.32 -11.28 -3.81
C LYS A 108 -13.80 -12.49 -3.01
N ASN A 109 -13.80 -12.35 -1.67
CA ASN A 109 -14.17 -13.43 -0.77
C ASN A 109 -13.39 -14.74 -1.05
N GLY A 110 -12.10 -14.60 -1.37
CA GLY A 110 -11.20 -15.72 -1.68
C GLY A 110 -11.34 -16.31 -3.09
N LYS A 111 -12.16 -15.72 -3.96
CA LYS A 111 -12.37 -16.17 -5.35
C LYS A 111 -11.89 -15.14 -6.35
N VAL A 112 -11.18 -15.57 -7.38
CA VAL A 112 -10.82 -14.72 -8.51
C VAL A 112 -12.09 -14.34 -9.28
N VAL A 113 -12.37 -13.05 -9.35
CA VAL A 113 -13.57 -12.50 -10.01
C VAL A 113 -13.23 -11.71 -11.27
N ASP A 114 -12.00 -11.27 -11.43
CA ASP A 114 -11.52 -10.59 -12.64
C ASP A 114 -9.99 -10.70 -12.72
N THR A 115 -9.48 -10.50 -13.93
CA THR A 115 -8.04 -10.55 -14.22
C THR A 115 -7.72 -9.50 -15.29
N HIS A 116 -6.54 -8.87 -15.14
CA HIS A 116 -5.98 -8.01 -16.16
C HIS A 116 -4.51 -8.42 -16.41
N VAL A 117 -4.15 -8.67 -17.66
CA VAL A 117 -2.78 -9.05 -18.03
C VAL A 117 -2.17 -7.93 -18.86
N GLY A 118 -0.93 -7.57 -18.54
CA GLY A 118 -0.17 -6.54 -19.22
C GLY A 118 -0.27 -5.17 -18.53
N TYR A 119 0.52 -4.23 -19.04
CA TYR A 119 0.49 -2.86 -18.56
C TYR A 119 -0.88 -2.20 -18.86
N CYS A 120 -1.33 -1.37 -17.95
CA CYS A 120 -2.47 -0.49 -18.16
C CYS A 120 -2.32 0.78 -17.31
N GLU A 121 -3.10 1.81 -17.64
CA GLU A 121 -3.21 3.02 -16.85
C GLU A 121 -3.95 2.74 -15.54
N LYS A 122 -3.67 3.55 -14.52
CA LYS A 122 -4.28 3.45 -13.19
C LYS A 122 -5.82 3.40 -13.26
N GLU A 123 -6.42 4.20 -14.12
CA GLU A 123 -7.86 4.35 -14.27
C GLU A 123 -8.55 3.05 -14.72
N VAL A 124 -7.86 2.21 -15.48
CA VAL A 124 -8.38 0.90 -15.88
C VAL A 124 -8.58 -0.01 -14.67
N LEU A 125 -7.57 -0.07 -13.81
CA LEU A 125 -7.64 -0.86 -12.57
C LEU A 125 -8.62 -0.26 -11.58
N LYS A 126 -8.64 1.07 -11.46
CA LYS A 126 -9.57 1.77 -10.59
C LYS A 126 -11.02 1.49 -10.97
N ALA A 127 -11.35 1.52 -12.25
CA ALA A 127 -12.70 1.20 -12.73
C ALA A 127 -13.13 -0.23 -12.34
N LYS A 128 -12.22 -1.19 -12.44
CA LYS A 128 -12.47 -2.57 -12.00
C LYS A 128 -12.68 -2.66 -10.49
N ILE A 129 -11.86 -1.99 -9.70
CA ILE A 129 -12.00 -1.93 -8.24
C ILE A 129 -13.35 -1.35 -7.85
N GLU A 130 -13.74 -0.21 -8.44
CA GLU A 130 -15.01 0.46 -8.15
C GLU A 130 -16.21 -0.43 -8.45
N LYS A 131 -16.12 -1.24 -9.49
CA LYS A 131 -17.17 -2.19 -9.86
C LYS A 131 -17.25 -3.37 -8.90
N LEU A 132 -16.14 -3.79 -8.31
CA LEU A 132 -16.04 -5.03 -7.53
C LEU A 132 -16.13 -4.80 -6.01
N LYS A 133 -15.77 -3.61 -5.53
CA LYS A 133 -15.75 -3.31 -4.09
C LYS A 133 -17.13 -3.33 -3.43
#